data_e88a109ac9c4b518322e3c2ea2429457
#
_entry.id   e88a109ac9c4b518322e3c2ea2429457
#
_cell.length_a   1.000
_cell.length_b   1.000
_cell.length_c   1.000
_cell.angle_alpha   90.00
_cell.angle_beta   90.00
_cell.angle_gamma   90.00
#
_symmetry.space_group_name_H-M   'P 1'
#
loop_
_entity.id
_entity.type
_entity.pdbx_description
1 polymer ?
#
loop_
_entity_poly.entity_id
_entity_poly.type
_entity_poly.pdbx_seq_one_letter_code
_entity_poly.pdbx_strand_id
1 'polypeptide(L)'
;MGKKESRYGRHRMDTGQHHRILLVMLLLGLLAFVPVGIRLGILMVRDYDYYAGLARRNQSRTTRVAADRGDILDRNMNILATNASVENVYLDPHELKQSKADIPVIAAFLGEILDKDPEWIRQQAADTRMRYRQVGKRVEEEVAAKIRTYINEHDISGIHLEPSARRTYPYGSLAA
;
A
#
# COMPACT_ATOMS: atom_id res chain seq x y z
N MET A 1 -31.41 -57.39 -51.45
CA MET A 1 -30.52 -56.61 -50.58
C MET A 1 -31.19 -55.27 -50.31
N GLY A 2 -31.97 -55.21 -49.25
CA GLY A 2 -32.81 -54.05 -48.92
C GLY A 2 -32.11 -53.17 -47.91
N LYS A 3 -31.82 -51.91 -48.34
CA LYS A 3 -31.21 -50.88 -47.53
C LYS A 3 -32.28 -50.26 -46.59
N LYS A 4 -32.18 -50.56 -45.30
CA LYS A 4 -33.00 -49.90 -44.29
C LYS A 4 -32.55 -48.44 -44.09
N GLU A 5 -33.31 -47.49 -44.63
CA GLU A 5 -33.12 -46.07 -44.28
C GLU A 5 -33.69 -45.81 -42.88
N SER A 6 -32.76 -45.47 -42.00
CA SER A 6 -33.10 -44.99 -40.66
C SER A 6 -33.70 -43.59 -40.73
N ARG A 7 -35.02 -43.48 -40.57
CA ARG A 7 -35.71 -42.17 -40.42
C ARG A 7 -35.43 -41.65 -39.01
N TYR A 8 -34.41 -40.87 -38.87
CA TYR A 8 -34.26 -39.99 -37.73
C TYR A 8 -35.29 -38.85 -37.81
N GLY A 9 -36.41 -39.01 -37.13
CA GLY A 9 -37.41 -37.96 -37.00
C GLY A 9 -36.82 -36.75 -36.26
N ARG A 10 -36.52 -35.68 -37.00
CA ARG A 10 -36.29 -34.38 -36.40
C ARG A 10 -37.58 -33.93 -35.72
N HIS A 11 -37.65 -34.08 -34.40
CA HIS A 11 -38.68 -33.43 -33.59
C HIS A 11 -38.54 -31.93 -33.76
N ARG A 12 -39.31 -31.32 -34.68
CA ARG A 12 -39.51 -29.86 -34.74
C ARG A 12 -40.30 -29.52 -33.47
N MET A 13 -39.62 -29.01 -32.45
CA MET A 13 -40.28 -28.46 -31.28
C MET A 13 -41.13 -27.26 -31.73
N ASP A 14 -42.40 -27.28 -31.40
CA ASP A 14 -43.38 -26.27 -31.77
C ASP A 14 -42.98 -24.92 -31.17
N THR A 15 -43.13 -23.83 -31.93
CA THR A 15 -42.71 -22.48 -31.52
C THR A 15 -43.30 -22.06 -30.16
N GLY A 16 -44.51 -22.55 -29.84
CA GLY A 16 -45.16 -22.35 -28.54
C GLY A 16 -44.47 -23.05 -27.38
N GLN A 17 -43.80 -24.17 -27.61
CA GLN A 17 -43.06 -24.89 -26.57
C GLN A 17 -41.75 -24.16 -26.22
N HIS A 18 -41.07 -23.57 -27.20
CA HIS A 18 -39.86 -22.78 -26.97
C HIS A 18 -40.13 -21.55 -26.10
N HIS A 19 -41.23 -20.82 -26.34
CA HIS A 19 -41.58 -19.67 -25.51
C HIS A 19 -41.90 -20.06 -24.08
N ARG A 20 -42.57 -21.19 -23.87
CA ARG A 20 -42.84 -21.70 -22.51
C ARG A 20 -41.59 -22.11 -21.76
N ILE A 21 -40.65 -22.80 -22.44
CA ILE A 21 -39.38 -23.21 -21.87
C ILE A 21 -38.53 -21.96 -21.52
N LEU A 22 -38.47 -20.98 -22.42
CA LEU A 22 -37.74 -19.72 -22.18
C LEU A 22 -38.37 -18.95 -20.99
N LEU A 23 -39.68 -18.86 -20.90
CA LEU A 23 -40.34 -18.24 -19.74
C LEU A 23 -40.05 -18.95 -18.42
N VAL A 24 -40.06 -20.29 -18.41
CA VAL A 24 -39.75 -21.07 -17.22
C VAL A 24 -38.28 -20.89 -16.84
N MET A 25 -37.34 -20.91 -17.80
CA MET A 25 -35.94 -20.65 -17.56
C MET A 25 -35.69 -19.22 -17.02
N LEU A 26 -36.37 -18.23 -17.58
CA LEU A 26 -36.26 -16.84 -17.14
C LEU A 26 -36.79 -16.67 -15.72
N LEU A 27 -37.94 -17.30 -15.42
CA LEU A 27 -38.53 -17.29 -14.07
C LEU A 27 -37.66 -18.00 -13.05
N LEU A 28 -37.08 -19.16 -13.40
CA LEU A 28 -36.19 -19.91 -12.56
C LEU A 28 -34.89 -19.12 -12.32
N GLY A 29 -34.33 -18.47 -13.35
CA GLY A 29 -33.19 -17.58 -13.24
C GLY A 29 -33.47 -16.40 -12.31
N LEU A 30 -34.62 -15.73 -12.50
CA LEU A 30 -35.03 -14.61 -11.65
C LEU A 30 -35.19 -15.06 -10.18
N LEU A 31 -35.82 -16.23 -9.96
CA LEU A 31 -36.02 -16.79 -8.64
C LEU A 31 -34.68 -17.12 -7.94
N ALA A 32 -33.67 -17.54 -8.68
CA ALA A 32 -32.34 -17.82 -8.14
C ALA A 32 -31.62 -16.55 -7.64
N PHE A 33 -31.91 -15.36 -8.20
CA PHE A 33 -31.35 -14.09 -7.75
C PHE A 33 -32.02 -13.49 -6.50
N VAL A 34 -33.27 -13.93 -6.19
CA VAL A 34 -33.99 -13.42 -5.01
C VAL A 34 -33.23 -13.63 -3.70
N PRO A 35 -32.70 -14.84 -3.37
CA PRO A 35 -31.96 -15.03 -2.13
C PRO A 35 -30.66 -14.23 -2.09
N VAL A 36 -30.01 -14.01 -3.24
CA VAL A 36 -28.80 -13.17 -3.34
C VAL A 36 -29.16 -11.70 -3.06
N GLY A 37 -30.26 -11.19 -3.63
CA GLY A 37 -30.77 -9.84 -3.37
C GLY A 37 -31.14 -9.61 -1.90
N ILE A 38 -31.82 -10.57 -1.29
CA ILE A 38 -32.14 -10.52 0.14
C ILE A 38 -30.89 -10.52 0.98
N ARG A 39 -29.91 -11.36 0.65
CA ARG A 39 -28.64 -11.44 1.38
C ARG A 39 -27.84 -10.12 1.27
N LEU A 40 -27.78 -9.54 0.08
CA LEU A 40 -27.16 -8.23 -0.14
C LEU A 40 -27.86 -7.14 0.67
N GLY A 41 -29.20 -7.14 0.68
CA GLY A 41 -29.99 -6.18 1.47
C GLY A 41 -29.67 -6.28 2.97
N ILE A 42 -29.59 -7.50 3.51
CA ILE A 42 -29.22 -7.72 4.92
C ILE A 42 -27.81 -7.20 5.20
N LEU A 43 -26.84 -7.51 4.34
CA LEU A 43 -25.47 -7.03 4.47
C LEU A 43 -25.38 -5.50 4.40
N MET A 44 -26.13 -4.86 3.51
CA MET A 44 -26.09 -3.41 3.32
C MET A 44 -26.79 -2.62 4.44
N VAL A 45 -27.85 -3.17 5.02
CA VAL A 45 -28.69 -2.44 6.00
C VAL A 45 -28.37 -2.86 7.42
N ARG A 46 -28.31 -4.18 7.69
CA ARG A 46 -28.16 -4.70 9.06
C ARG A 46 -26.70 -4.76 9.51
N ASP A 47 -25.83 -5.20 8.63
CA ASP A 47 -24.42 -5.46 8.96
C ASP A 47 -23.49 -4.32 8.51
N TYR A 48 -24.05 -3.19 8.02
CA TYR A 48 -23.29 -2.05 7.53
C TYR A 48 -22.26 -1.54 8.54
N ASP A 49 -22.70 -1.30 9.79
CA ASP A 49 -21.80 -0.75 10.82
C ASP A 49 -20.63 -1.68 11.16
N TYR A 50 -20.89 -2.98 11.14
CA TYR A 50 -19.85 -3.98 11.36
C TYR A 50 -18.79 -3.96 10.25
N TYR A 51 -19.22 -4.01 8.99
CA TYR A 51 -18.29 -4.00 7.85
C TYR A 51 -17.63 -2.64 7.64
N ALA A 52 -18.33 -1.54 7.90
CA ALA A 52 -17.76 -0.19 7.90
C ALA A 52 -16.69 -0.04 9.00
N GLY A 53 -16.91 -0.62 10.17
CA GLY A 53 -15.91 -0.66 11.25
C GLY A 53 -14.66 -1.46 10.88
N LEU A 54 -14.82 -2.61 10.24
CA LEU A 54 -13.71 -3.42 9.71
C LEU A 54 -12.93 -2.69 8.61
N ALA A 55 -13.62 -2.06 7.67
CA ALA A 55 -13.02 -1.28 6.60
C ALA A 55 -12.20 -0.11 7.16
N ARG A 56 -12.76 0.65 8.12
CA ARG A 56 -12.05 1.75 8.79
C ARG A 56 -10.79 1.26 9.51
N ARG A 57 -10.84 0.13 10.22
CA ARG A 57 -9.66 -0.46 10.88
C ARG A 57 -8.57 -0.87 9.90
N ASN A 58 -8.95 -1.40 8.74
CA ASN A 58 -8.00 -1.81 7.70
C ASN A 58 -7.43 -0.62 6.92
N GLN A 59 -8.19 0.46 6.76
CA GLN A 59 -7.78 1.67 6.05
C GLN A 59 -7.08 2.69 6.97
N SER A 60 -7.40 2.68 8.27
CA SER A 60 -6.76 3.58 9.24
C SER A 60 -5.49 2.94 9.78
N ARG A 61 -4.35 3.19 9.14
CA ARG A 61 -3.06 2.99 9.80
C ARG A 61 -2.92 4.07 10.88
N THR A 62 -3.09 3.69 12.13
CA THR A 62 -2.75 4.58 13.24
C THR A 62 -1.23 4.60 13.37
N THR A 63 -0.58 5.51 12.69
CA THR A 63 0.83 5.79 12.92
C THR A 63 0.91 6.64 14.18
N ARG A 64 1.57 6.15 15.22
CA ARG A 64 1.88 6.97 16.40
C ARG A 64 2.92 8.00 15.98
N VAL A 65 2.49 9.23 15.76
CA VAL A 65 3.40 10.36 15.60
C VAL A 65 3.81 10.75 17.02
N ALA A 66 5.10 10.51 17.35
CA ALA A 66 5.64 11.00 18.61
C ALA A 66 5.63 12.54 18.54
N ALA A 67 5.07 13.17 19.56
CA ALA A 67 5.13 14.61 19.67
C ALA A 67 6.59 15.06 19.83
N ASP A 68 6.95 16.16 19.15
CA ASP A 68 8.25 16.76 19.32
C ASP A 68 8.42 17.31 20.74
N ARG A 69 9.61 17.18 21.28
CA ARG A 69 9.93 17.76 22.58
C ARG A 69 9.96 19.27 22.47
N GLY A 70 9.46 19.97 23.49
CA GLY A 70 9.54 21.43 23.56
C GLY A 70 10.99 21.93 23.65
N ASP A 71 11.19 23.17 23.29
CA ASP A 71 12.46 23.86 23.45
C ASP A 71 12.77 24.11 24.93
N ILE A 72 14.05 24.08 25.29
CA ILE A 72 14.54 24.51 26.60
C ILE A 72 15.18 25.88 26.42
N LEU A 73 14.65 26.84 27.14
CA LEU A 73 15.13 28.24 27.08
C LEU A 73 15.74 28.63 28.43
N ASP A 74 16.67 29.58 28.41
CA ASP A 74 17.14 30.24 29.61
C ASP A 74 16.20 31.38 30.05
N ARG A 75 16.49 32.05 31.14
CA ARG A 75 15.72 33.20 31.63
C ARG A 75 15.68 34.40 30.67
N ASN A 76 16.58 34.46 29.71
CA ASN A 76 16.68 35.51 28.70
C ASN A 76 16.09 35.03 27.34
N MET A 77 15.38 33.91 27.33
CA MET A 77 14.79 33.30 26.13
C MET A 77 15.80 32.78 25.09
N ASN A 78 17.06 32.55 25.48
CA ASN A 78 18.02 31.91 24.60
C ASN A 78 17.78 30.40 24.55
N ILE A 79 17.85 29.83 23.37
CA ILE A 79 17.58 28.39 23.15
C ILE A 79 18.76 27.58 23.65
N LEU A 80 18.57 26.82 24.72
CA LEU A 80 19.55 25.89 25.27
C LEU A 80 19.46 24.51 24.61
N ALA A 81 18.25 24.08 24.25
CA ALA A 81 18.04 22.84 23.49
C ALA A 81 16.78 22.97 22.63
N THR A 82 16.89 22.54 21.38
CA THR A 82 15.80 22.53 20.39
C THR A 82 15.80 21.24 19.57
N ASN A 83 14.74 21.02 18.81
CA ASN A 83 14.68 19.91 17.88
C ASN A 83 15.06 20.38 16.47
N ALA A 84 16.02 19.69 15.84
CA ALA A 84 16.24 19.78 14.41
C ALA A 84 15.35 18.79 13.69
N SER A 85 14.65 19.22 12.64
CA SER A 85 13.91 18.36 11.75
C SER A 85 14.88 17.48 10.97
N VAL A 86 14.69 16.19 11.03
CA VAL A 86 15.47 15.19 10.29
C VAL A 86 14.52 14.12 9.78
N GLU A 87 14.97 13.29 8.86
CA GLU A 87 14.15 12.21 8.32
C GLU A 87 14.87 10.87 8.41
N ASN A 88 14.08 9.82 8.55
CA ASN A 88 14.56 8.46 8.42
C ASN A 88 14.22 7.94 7.02
N VAL A 89 15.17 7.26 6.39
CA VAL A 89 15.00 6.67 5.06
C VAL A 89 14.79 5.18 5.18
N TYR A 90 13.70 4.70 4.61
CA TYR A 90 13.31 3.30 4.59
C TYR A 90 13.18 2.78 3.17
N LEU A 91 13.50 1.51 2.97
CA LEU A 91 13.22 0.78 1.74
C LEU A 91 12.09 -0.24 1.96
N ASP A 92 11.18 -0.34 1.00
CA ASP A 92 10.26 -1.47 0.86
C ASP A 92 10.72 -2.35 -0.30
N PRO A 93 11.36 -3.51 0.00
CA PRO A 93 11.86 -4.41 -1.05
C PRO A 93 10.76 -4.96 -1.95
N HIS A 94 9.52 -5.06 -1.47
CA HIS A 94 8.40 -5.53 -2.27
C HIS A 94 7.98 -4.49 -3.31
N GLU A 95 7.86 -3.22 -2.90
CA GLU A 95 7.51 -2.13 -3.81
C GLU A 95 8.63 -1.90 -4.84
N LEU A 96 9.89 -1.92 -4.42
CA LEU A 96 11.05 -1.82 -5.33
C LEU A 96 11.04 -2.92 -6.40
N LYS A 97 10.69 -4.15 -6.02
CA LYS A 97 10.58 -5.27 -6.96
C LYS A 97 9.39 -5.11 -7.90
N GLN A 98 8.27 -4.57 -7.43
CA GLN A 98 7.07 -4.35 -8.24
C GLN A 98 7.25 -3.20 -9.24
N SER A 99 7.92 -2.13 -8.84
CA SER A 99 8.21 -0.96 -9.70
C SER A 99 9.25 -1.25 -10.79
N LYS A 100 9.87 -2.45 -10.78
CA LYS A 100 10.99 -2.81 -11.68
C LYS A 100 12.14 -1.81 -11.62
N ALA A 101 12.31 -1.14 -10.48
CA ALA A 101 13.38 -0.19 -10.27
C ALA A 101 14.75 -0.88 -10.34
N ASP A 102 15.73 -0.17 -10.90
CA ASP A 102 17.10 -0.66 -10.98
C ASP A 102 17.78 -0.58 -9.60
N ILE A 103 17.70 -1.67 -8.85
CA ILE A 103 18.22 -1.76 -7.47
C ILE A 103 19.71 -1.38 -7.38
N PRO A 104 20.62 -1.85 -8.27
CA PRO A 104 22.00 -1.40 -8.31
C PRO A 104 22.18 0.11 -8.40
N VAL A 105 21.43 0.79 -9.26
CA VAL A 105 21.49 2.24 -9.45
C VAL A 105 20.99 2.98 -8.19
N ILE A 106 19.88 2.53 -7.63
CA ILE A 106 19.33 3.08 -6.38
C ILE A 106 20.32 2.89 -5.23
N ALA A 107 20.92 1.72 -5.13
CA ALA A 107 21.88 1.42 -4.06
C ALA A 107 23.16 2.27 -4.18
N ALA A 108 23.64 2.51 -5.39
CA ALA A 108 24.78 3.40 -5.63
C ALA A 108 24.46 4.85 -5.23
N PHE A 109 23.30 5.37 -5.65
CA PHE A 109 22.85 6.72 -5.32
C PHE A 109 22.65 6.92 -3.81
N LEU A 110 21.94 6.00 -3.15
CA LEU A 110 21.71 6.07 -1.71
C LEU A 110 23.00 5.84 -0.93
N GLY A 111 23.91 5.00 -1.43
CA GLY A 111 25.21 4.77 -0.82
C GLY A 111 26.07 6.04 -0.79
N GLU A 112 26.12 6.76 -1.89
CA GLU A 112 26.83 8.03 -2.00
C GLU A 112 26.25 9.11 -1.08
N ILE A 113 24.92 9.28 -1.11
CA ILE A 113 24.27 10.35 -0.33
C ILE A 113 24.25 10.06 1.18
N LEU A 114 24.08 8.79 1.58
CA LEU A 114 23.98 8.40 2.99
C LEU A 114 25.33 8.00 3.60
N ASP A 115 26.42 8.08 2.84
CA ASP A 115 27.76 7.63 3.24
C ASP A 115 27.73 6.17 3.75
N LYS A 116 27.14 5.29 2.93
CA LYS A 116 27.01 3.86 3.24
C LYS A 116 27.48 3.00 2.08
N ASP A 117 27.89 1.77 2.41
CA ASP A 117 28.25 0.78 1.41
C ASP A 117 27.06 0.47 0.47
N PRO A 118 27.17 0.74 -0.83
CA PRO A 118 26.12 0.43 -1.80
C PRO A 118 25.75 -1.05 -1.82
N GLU A 119 26.70 -1.93 -1.58
CA GLU A 119 26.45 -3.37 -1.56
C GLU A 119 25.56 -3.77 -0.38
N TRP A 120 25.78 -3.17 0.79
CA TRP A 120 24.90 -3.35 1.94
C TRP A 120 23.48 -2.87 1.64
N ILE A 121 23.32 -1.69 1.01
CA ILE A 121 21.99 -1.17 0.62
C ILE A 121 21.33 -2.11 -0.39
N ARG A 122 22.07 -2.63 -1.36
CA ARG A 122 21.57 -3.60 -2.33
C ARG A 122 21.04 -4.87 -1.66
N GLN A 123 21.75 -5.37 -0.65
CA GLN A 123 21.31 -6.51 0.15
C GLN A 123 20.02 -6.22 0.92
N GLN A 124 19.89 -5.01 1.51
CA GLN A 124 18.65 -4.61 2.18
C GLN A 124 17.48 -4.51 1.19
N ALA A 125 17.71 -3.97 0.00
CA ALA A 125 16.68 -3.84 -1.05
C ALA A 125 16.28 -5.19 -1.66
N ALA A 126 17.15 -6.21 -1.64
CA ALA A 126 16.86 -7.54 -2.15
C ALA A 126 16.12 -8.46 -1.16
N ASP A 127 16.19 -8.18 0.15
CA ASP A 127 15.59 -9.02 1.19
C ASP A 127 14.09 -8.73 1.37
N THR A 128 13.27 -9.48 0.65
CA THR A 128 11.79 -9.35 0.67
C THR A 128 11.12 -9.96 1.90
N ARG A 129 11.84 -10.49 2.89
CA ARG A 129 11.25 -11.03 4.13
C ARG A 129 10.64 -9.94 5.01
N MET A 130 11.11 -8.71 4.90
CA MET A 130 10.59 -7.54 5.60
C MET A 130 10.20 -6.46 4.61
N ARG A 131 9.07 -5.79 4.88
CA ARG A 131 8.61 -4.65 4.07
C ARG A 131 9.25 -3.32 4.42
N TYR A 132 9.93 -3.24 5.56
CA TYR A 132 10.46 -1.99 6.08
C TYR A 132 11.91 -2.18 6.51
N ARG A 133 12.82 -1.61 5.75
CA ARG A 133 14.26 -1.67 5.98
C ARG A 133 14.82 -0.25 6.14
N GLN A 134 15.23 0.11 7.35
CA GLN A 134 15.85 1.41 7.59
C GLN A 134 17.27 1.45 7.03
N VAL A 135 17.49 2.29 6.04
CA VAL A 135 18.82 2.50 5.42
C VAL A 135 19.44 3.84 5.81
N GLY A 136 18.64 4.85 6.14
CA GLY A 136 19.12 6.13 6.67
C GLY A 136 18.45 6.46 8.01
N LYS A 137 19.22 6.95 8.97
CA LYS A 137 18.70 7.38 10.28
C LYS A 137 19.07 8.83 10.53
N ARG A 138 18.07 9.66 10.86
CA ARG A 138 18.27 11.07 11.19
C ARG A 138 19.03 11.86 10.11
N VAL A 139 18.62 11.63 8.86
CA VAL A 139 19.16 12.31 7.69
C VAL A 139 18.72 13.77 7.71
N GLU A 140 19.62 14.69 7.41
CA GLU A 140 19.35 16.11 7.38
C GLU A 140 18.42 16.47 6.22
N GLU A 141 17.62 17.55 6.39
CA GLU A 141 16.60 17.96 5.42
C GLU A 141 17.16 18.18 4.00
N GLU A 142 18.38 18.70 3.89
CA GLU A 142 19.02 18.93 2.59
C GLU A 142 19.28 17.62 1.83
N VAL A 143 19.71 16.58 2.55
CA VAL A 143 19.94 15.25 1.99
C VAL A 143 18.62 14.56 1.68
N ALA A 144 17.63 14.71 2.56
CA ALA A 144 16.29 14.17 2.35
C ALA A 144 15.61 14.80 1.11
N ALA A 145 15.78 16.11 0.89
CA ALA A 145 15.30 16.81 -0.30
C ALA A 145 15.90 16.25 -1.60
N LYS A 146 17.22 15.95 -1.61
CA LYS A 146 17.87 15.32 -2.77
C LYS A 146 17.29 13.94 -3.06
N ILE A 147 17.03 13.16 -2.01
CA ILE A 147 16.41 11.82 -2.16
C ILE A 147 14.98 11.95 -2.71
N ARG A 148 14.18 12.92 -2.24
CA ARG A 148 12.82 13.18 -2.78
C ARG A 148 12.86 13.59 -4.25
N THR A 149 13.78 14.47 -4.61
CA THR A 149 13.96 14.88 -6.01
C THR A 149 14.27 13.65 -6.89
N TYR A 150 15.20 12.83 -6.46
CA TYR A 150 15.56 11.60 -7.18
C TYR A 150 14.39 10.62 -7.33
N ILE A 151 13.61 10.42 -6.25
CA ILE A 151 12.40 9.57 -6.28
C ILE A 151 11.40 10.09 -7.32
N ASN A 152 11.16 11.41 -7.33
CA ASN A 152 10.19 12.04 -8.23
C ASN A 152 10.65 12.03 -9.70
N GLU A 153 11.93 12.27 -9.96
CA GLU A 153 12.49 12.28 -11.31
C GLU A 153 12.48 10.91 -11.98
N HIS A 154 12.66 9.85 -11.18
CA HIS A 154 12.75 8.48 -11.68
C HIS A 154 11.48 7.65 -11.43
N ASP A 155 10.42 8.26 -10.88
CA ASP A 155 9.15 7.59 -10.52
C ASP A 155 9.36 6.29 -9.71
N ILE A 156 10.23 6.38 -8.70
CA ILE A 156 10.64 5.22 -7.90
C ILE A 156 9.63 5.01 -6.76
N SER A 157 8.97 3.84 -6.74
CA SER A 157 8.20 3.37 -5.59
C SER A 157 9.08 2.50 -4.71
N GLY A 158 8.89 2.61 -3.38
CA GLY A 158 9.56 1.74 -2.41
C GLY A 158 10.72 2.39 -1.65
N ILE A 159 10.92 3.71 -1.79
CA ILE A 159 11.75 4.51 -0.91
C ILE A 159 10.83 5.45 -0.14
N HIS A 160 10.84 5.36 1.19
CA HIS A 160 9.99 6.15 2.07
C HIS A 160 10.82 7.00 3.01
N LEU A 161 10.43 8.25 3.15
CA LEU A 161 11.03 9.18 4.10
C LEU A 161 10.01 9.44 5.21
N GLU A 162 10.42 9.20 6.45
CA GLU A 162 9.58 9.46 7.63
C GLU A 162 10.19 10.59 8.46
N PRO A 163 9.37 11.59 8.83
CA PRO A 163 9.82 12.68 9.68
C PRO A 163 10.29 12.15 11.04
N SER A 164 11.36 12.70 11.55
CA SER A 164 11.96 12.41 12.85
C SER A 164 12.55 13.68 13.44
N ALA A 165 12.91 13.65 14.71
CA ALA A 165 13.52 14.78 15.37
C ALA A 165 14.88 14.38 15.97
N ARG A 166 15.85 15.30 15.86
CA ARG A 166 17.14 15.19 16.53
C ARG A 166 17.29 16.35 17.49
N ARG A 167 17.53 16.03 18.76
CA ARG A 167 17.80 17.05 19.77
C ARG A 167 19.17 17.72 19.50
N THR A 168 19.16 19.03 19.43
CA THR A 168 20.35 19.86 19.21
C THR A 168 20.57 20.77 20.41
N TYR A 169 21.82 20.87 20.82
CA TYR A 169 22.26 21.67 21.96
C TYR A 169 23.24 22.72 21.48
N PRO A 170 22.79 23.97 21.21
CA PRO A 170 23.67 25.02 20.65
C PRO A 170 24.86 25.35 21.54
N TYR A 171 24.71 25.19 22.85
CA TYR A 171 25.75 25.45 23.84
C TYR A 171 26.41 24.18 24.41
N GLY A 172 26.45 23.12 23.62
CA GLY A 172 27.11 21.86 24.00
C GLY A 172 26.44 21.16 25.20
N SER A 173 27.22 20.79 26.20
CA SER A 173 26.76 19.99 27.34
C SER A 173 25.96 20.78 28.41
N LEU A 174 25.73 22.08 28.22
CA LEU A 174 25.07 22.92 29.23
C LEU A 174 23.64 22.51 29.56
N ALA A 175 22.95 21.82 28.63
CA ALA A 175 21.59 21.35 28.78
C ALA A 175 21.40 19.90 28.26
N ALA A 176 22.47 19.13 28.17
CA ALA A 176 22.48 17.75 27.67
C ALA A 176 22.12 16.73 28.77
#